data_f4aa942994d281afe3d96bff4ec5c196
#
_entry.id   f4aa942994d281afe3d96bff4ec5c196
#
_cell.length_a   1.000
_cell.length_b   1.000
_cell.length_c   1.000
_cell.angle_alpha   90.00
_cell.angle_beta   90.00
_cell.angle_gamma   90.00
#
_symmetry.space_group_name_H-M   'P 1'
#
loop_
_entity.id
_entity.type
_entity.pdbx_description
1 polymer ?
#
loop_
_entity_poly.entity_id
_entity_poly.type
_entity_poly.pdbx_seq_one_letter_code
_entity_poly.pdbx_strand_id
1 'polypeptide(L)'
;SVNLMNVIDKNFYELVSEIKSLSEKELYYRIRKSFDNVPDATKISCMNFFNQFGYWGYLDIYNGNYEEIELKEMALYNHIDDFVWVYDKLCDYRSKKTLYAILSNWYRYDFFSAAQTKENLFDDYFDLDLVKCSKDEVVVDLGAYTGDTVLSYIKNYGEDCYKKIYCYEITPDTFETLKETLK
;
A
#
# COMPACT_ATOMS: atom_id res chain seq x y z
N SER A 1 -5.67 -26.20 -24.03
CA SER A 1 -6.59 -25.12 -23.63
C SER A 1 -5.81 -23.81 -23.59
N VAL A 2 -6.20 -22.87 -24.45
CA VAL A 2 -5.68 -21.50 -24.41
C VAL A 2 -6.16 -20.92 -23.09
N ASN A 3 -5.27 -20.75 -22.13
CA ASN A 3 -5.55 -20.01 -20.90
C ASN A 3 -5.80 -18.56 -21.31
N LEU A 4 -7.07 -18.18 -21.41
CA LEU A 4 -7.46 -16.80 -21.68
C LEU A 4 -7.13 -16.00 -20.44
N MET A 5 -5.96 -15.33 -20.49
CA MET A 5 -5.49 -14.42 -19.45
C MET A 5 -6.35 -13.15 -19.48
N ASN A 6 -6.90 -12.75 -18.34
CA ASN A 6 -7.63 -11.49 -18.24
C ASN A 6 -6.69 -10.29 -18.33
N VAL A 7 -7.26 -9.08 -18.46
CA VAL A 7 -6.48 -7.86 -18.69
C VAL A 7 -5.50 -7.57 -17.55
N ILE A 8 -5.89 -7.80 -16.28
CA ILE A 8 -5.00 -7.52 -15.16
C ILE A 8 -3.84 -8.49 -15.08
N ASP A 9 -4.07 -9.78 -15.35
CA ASP A 9 -3.00 -10.76 -15.39
C ASP A 9 -2.02 -10.44 -16.51
N LYS A 10 -2.53 -10.08 -17.70
CA LYS A 10 -1.70 -9.64 -18.82
C LYS A 10 -0.83 -8.44 -18.46
N ASN A 11 -1.44 -7.38 -17.93
CA ASN A 11 -0.73 -6.17 -17.56
C ASN A 11 0.33 -6.42 -16.49
N PHE A 12 0.00 -7.26 -15.50
CA PHE A 12 0.95 -7.62 -14.43
C PHE A 12 2.16 -8.37 -14.97
N TYR A 13 1.96 -9.42 -15.75
CA TYR A 13 3.08 -10.21 -16.28
C TYR A 13 3.88 -9.46 -17.34
N GLU A 14 3.28 -8.55 -18.12
CA GLU A 14 4.02 -7.65 -19.00
C GLU A 14 4.92 -6.70 -18.20
N LEU A 15 4.41 -6.11 -17.11
CA LEU A 15 5.20 -5.28 -16.20
C LEU A 15 6.37 -6.06 -15.58
N VAL A 16 6.12 -7.26 -15.09
CA VAL A 16 7.15 -8.15 -14.53
C VAL A 16 8.22 -8.49 -15.57
N SER A 17 7.80 -8.84 -16.77
CA SER A 17 8.71 -9.17 -17.87
C SER A 17 9.61 -7.97 -18.24
N GLU A 18 9.04 -6.78 -18.30
CA GLU A 18 9.79 -5.55 -18.55
C GLU A 18 10.84 -5.30 -17.46
N ILE A 19 10.44 -5.37 -16.18
CA ILE A 19 11.35 -5.17 -15.04
C ILE A 19 12.50 -6.21 -15.08
N LYS A 20 12.18 -7.49 -15.30
CA LYS A 20 13.18 -8.58 -15.36
C LYS A 20 14.14 -8.48 -16.55
N SER A 21 13.77 -7.77 -17.59
CA SER A 21 14.63 -7.55 -18.75
C SER A 21 15.73 -6.50 -18.52
N LEU A 22 15.64 -5.72 -17.45
CA LEU A 22 16.55 -4.62 -17.15
C LEU A 22 17.64 -5.07 -16.16
N SER A 23 18.84 -4.55 -16.33
CA SER A 23 19.87 -4.58 -15.28
C SER A 23 19.45 -3.63 -14.14
N GLU A 24 20.05 -3.79 -12.96
CA GLU A 24 19.84 -2.91 -11.80
C GLU A 24 19.97 -1.43 -12.16
N LYS A 25 21.06 -1.08 -12.87
CA LYS A 25 21.31 0.30 -13.30
C LYS A 25 20.27 0.82 -14.29
N GLU A 26 19.83 -0.01 -15.23
CA GLU A 26 18.78 0.35 -16.19
C GLU A 26 17.43 0.53 -15.51
N LEU A 27 17.12 -0.32 -14.52
CA LEU A 27 15.91 -0.22 -13.72
C LEU A 27 15.86 1.10 -12.94
N TYR A 28 16.95 1.43 -12.21
CA TYR A 28 17.06 2.72 -11.54
C TYR A 28 16.85 3.90 -12.51
N TYR A 29 17.53 3.87 -13.64
CA TYR A 29 17.41 4.92 -14.66
C TYR A 29 15.96 5.07 -15.16
N ARG A 30 15.27 3.97 -15.40
CA ARG A 30 13.85 4.00 -15.83
C ARG A 30 12.94 4.60 -14.79
N ILE A 31 13.05 4.19 -13.52
CA ILE A 31 12.26 4.74 -12.42
C ILE A 31 12.57 6.23 -12.26
N ARG A 32 13.85 6.61 -12.25
CA ARG A 32 14.27 8.00 -12.13
C ARG A 32 13.75 8.87 -13.27
N LYS A 33 13.83 8.39 -14.51
CA LYS A 33 13.30 9.09 -15.67
C LYS A 33 11.78 9.28 -15.58
N SER A 34 11.06 8.28 -15.10
CA SER A 34 9.63 8.38 -14.90
C SER A 34 9.30 9.45 -13.85
N PHE A 35 10.05 9.49 -12.75
CA PHE A 35 9.92 10.54 -11.75
C PHE A 35 10.23 11.93 -12.30
N ASP A 36 11.31 12.08 -13.07
CA ASP A 36 11.70 13.36 -13.66
C ASP A 36 10.63 13.94 -14.59
N ASN A 37 9.80 13.07 -15.18
CA ASN A 37 8.71 13.44 -16.10
C ASN A 37 7.38 13.77 -15.41
N VAL A 38 7.20 13.52 -14.10
CA VAL A 38 5.96 13.94 -13.43
C VAL A 38 5.93 15.46 -13.25
N PRO A 39 4.75 16.09 -13.17
CA PRO A 39 4.62 17.52 -12.94
C PRO A 39 5.33 17.97 -11.66
N ASP A 40 5.88 19.19 -11.65
CA ASP A 40 6.63 19.71 -10.49
C ASP A 40 5.80 19.74 -9.20
N ALA A 41 4.51 20.07 -9.28
CA ALA A 41 3.62 20.00 -8.13
C ALA A 41 3.50 18.58 -7.56
N THR A 42 3.52 17.56 -8.42
CA THR A 42 3.51 16.15 -8.00
C THR A 42 4.84 15.75 -7.35
N LYS A 43 5.98 16.20 -7.88
CA LYS A 43 7.30 15.97 -7.27
C LYS A 43 7.36 16.54 -5.85
N ILE A 44 6.87 17.78 -5.66
CA ILE A 44 6.81 18.43 -4.35
C ILE A 44 5.90 17.66 -3.39
N SER A 45 4.74 17.21 -3.87
CA SER A 45 3.82 16.39 -3.06
C SER A 45 4.45 15.07 -2.65
N CYS A 46 5.16 14.38 -3.55
CA CYS A 46 5.91 13.17 -3.23
C CYS A 46 7.00 13.43 -2.18
N MET A 47 7.77 14.49 -2.36
CA MET A 47 8.82 14.89 -1.42
C MET A 47 8.25 15.14 -0.02
N ASN A 48 7.18 15.89 0.08
CA ASN A 48 6.53 16.18 1.36
C ASN A 48 5.99 14.89 2.01
N PHE A 49 5.38 14.00 1.23
CA PHE A 49 4.86 12.74 1.74
C PHE A 49 5.95 11.83 2.29
N PHE A 50 7.01 11.57 1.52
CA PHE A 50 8.07 10.66 1.94
C PHE A 50 8.88 11.22 3.12
N ASN A 51 9.14 12.52 3.14
CA ASN A 51 9.90 13.15 4.22
C ASN A 51 9.10 13.26 5.53
N GLN A 52 7.77 13.20 5.48
CA GLN A 52 6.93 13.23 6.67
C GLN A 52 7.17 12.02 7.58
N PHE A 53 7.35 10.83 7.00
CA PHE A 53 7.44 9.59 7.75
C PHE A 53 8.83 8.96 7.73
N GLY A 54 9.62 9.15 6.68
CA GLY A 54 10.97 8.60 6.52
C GLY A 54 11.05 7.06 6.38
N TYR A 55 9.94 6.34 6.41
CA TYR A 55 9.92 4.86 6.40
C TYR A 55 10.28 4.25 5.04
N TRP A 56 10.02 4.96 3.97
CA TRP A 56 10.25 4.51 2.59
C TRP A 56 11.39 5.26 1.90
N GLY A 57 12.34 5.79 2.70
CA GLY A 57 13.42 6.62 2.23
C GLY A 57 13.03 8.09 2.07
N TYR A 58 14.04 8.92 2.02
CA TYR A 58 13.88 10.36 1.84
C TYR A 58 13.92 10.73 0.35
N LEU A 59 13.22 11.81 0.04
CA LEU A 59 13.23 12.41 -1.29
C LEU A 59 13.49 13.92 -1.16
N ASP A 60 14.63 14.40 -1.65
CA ASP A 60 14.95 15.82 -1.68
C ASP A 60 15.53 16.18 -3.05
N ILE A 61 14.63 16.66 -3.92
CA ILE A 61 14.98 17.03 -5.30
C ILE A 61 15.93 18.23 -5.38
N TYR A 62 15.96 19.08 -4.36
CA TYR A 62 16.80 20.29 -4.33
C TYR A 62 18.23 19.97 -3.92
N ASN A 63 18.43 18.99 -3.06
CA ASN A 63 19.74 18.56 -2.59
C ASN A 63 20.21 17.24 -3.23
N GLY A 64 19.46 16.72 -4.20
CA GLY A 64 19.82 15.51 -4.93
C GLY A 64 19.77 14.21 -4.12
N ASN A 65 18.90 14.14 -3.11
CA ASN A 65 18.64 12.91 -2.35
C ASN A 65 17.46 12.18 -2.95
N TYR A 66 17.69 10.98 -3.48
CA TYR A 66 16.71 10.11 -4.14
C TYR A 66 16.64 8.72 -3.50
N GLU A 67 16.86 8.62 -2.19
CA GLU A 67 16.83 7.36 -1.44
C GLU A 67 15.52 6.59 -1.65
N GLU A 68 14.39 7.28 -1.71
CA GLU A 68 13.08 6.67 -2.00
C GLU A 68 13.07 5.93 -3.34
N ILE A 69 13.69 6.49 -4.36
CA ILE A 69 13.80 5.85 -5.69
C ILE A 69 14.77 4.65 -5.64
N GLU A 70 15.88 4.79 -4.92
CA GLU A 70 16.85 3.70 -4.73
C GLU A 70 16.20 2.51 -4.02
N LEU A 71 15.40 2.74 -2.97
CA LEU A 71 14.71 1.69 -2.26
C LEU A 71 13.63 1.00 -3.11
N LYS A 72 12.91 1.72 -3.94
CA LYS A 72 11.98 1.13 -4.92
C LYS A 72 12.70 0.26 -5.94
N GLU A 73 13.81 0.74 -6.48
CA GLU A 73 14.63 -0.02 -7.41
C GLU A 73 15.13 -1.31 -6.75
N MET A 74 15.72 -1.23 -5.56
CA MET A 74 16.21 -2.40 -4.82
C MET A 74 15.09 -3.41 -4.56
N ALA A 75 13.91 -2.95 -4.16
CA ALA A 75 12.77 -3.83 -3.92
C ALA A 75 12.31 -4.53 -5.20
N LEU A 76 12.18 -3.82 -6.30
CA LEU A 76 11.77 -4.39 -7.59
C LEU A 76 12.83 -5.32 -8.16
N TYR A 77 14.10 -4.95 -8.09
CA TYR A 77 15.20 -5.76 -8.64
C TYR A 77 15.41 -7.06 -7.87
N ASN A 78 15.45 -6.99 -6.56
CA ASN A 78 15.76 -8.14 -5.71
C ASN A 78 14.56 -9.04 -5.41
N HIS A 79 13.32 -8.51 -5.45
CA HIS A 79 12.13 -9.18 -4.95
C HIS A 79 11.01 -9.32 -5.98
N ILE A 80 11.29 -9.11 -7.27
CA ILE A 80 10.24 -9.23 -8.30
C ILE A 80 9.57 -10.62 -8.30
N ASP A 81 10.33 -11.67 -8.05
CA ASP A 81 9.79 -13.03 -8.00
C ASP A 81 8.91 -13.27 -6.76
N ASP A 82 9.21 -12.59 -5.65
CA ASP A 82 8.37 -12.61 -4.44
C ASP A 82 7.02 -11.91 -4.71
N PHE A 83 7.02 -10.80 -5.44
CA PHE A 83 5.79 -10.14 -5.87
C PHE A 83 4.97 -11.01 -6.84
N VAL A 84 5.61 -11.73 -7.74
CA VAL A 84 4.93 -12.72 -8.61
C VAL A 84 4.29 -13.81 -7.75
N TRP A 85 5.01 -14.35 -6.77
CA TRP A 85 4.48 -15.35 -5.87
C TRP A 85 3.24 -14.83 -5.10
N VAL A 86 3.30 -13.60 -4.58
CA VAL A 86 2.14 -12.96 -3.92
C VAL A 86 0.98 -12.84 -4.90
N TYR A 87 1.23 -12.30 -6.10
CA TYR A 87 0.19 -12.13 -7.12
C TYR A 87 -0.53 -13.44 -7.46
N ASP A 88 0.23 -14.53 -7.61
CA ASP A 88 -0.31 -15.84 -7.93
C ASP A 88 -1.16 -16.44 -6.78
N LYS A 89 -1.02 -15.94 -5.55
CA LYS A 89 -1.83 -16.33 -4.39
C LYS A 89 -3.11 -15.51 -4.24
N LEU A 90 -3.18 -14.35 -4.87
CA LEU A 90 -4.37 -13.49 -4.82
C LEU A 90 -5.50 -14.15 -5.63
N CYS A 91 -6.68 -14.26 -5.01
CA CYS A 91 -7.80 -14.98 -5.60
C CYS A 91 -8.82 -14.07 -6.29
N ASP A 92 -8.78 -12.77 -6.03
CA ASP A 92 -9.77 -11.82 -6.53
C ASP A 92 -9.16 -10.72 -7.38
N TYR A 93 -9.97 -10.17 -8.27
CA TYR A 93 -9.57 -9.11 -9.20
C TYR A 93 -9.12 -7.83 -8.49
N ARG A 94 -9.80 -7.43 -7.42
CA ARG A 94 -9.50 -6.20 -6.67
C ARG A 94 -8.11 -6.25 -6.05
N SER A 95 -7.77 -7.35 -5.38
CA SER A 95 -6.45 -7.56 -4.80
C SER A 95 -5.35 -7.59 -5.86
N LYS A 96 -5.57 -8.28 -6.96
CA LYS A 96 -4.64 -8.31 -8.10
C LYS A 96 -4.42 -6.93 -8.72
N LYS A 97 -5.51 -6.17 -8.93
CA LYS A 97 -5.46 -4.81 -9.44
C LYS A 97 -4.68 -3.89 -8.51
N THR A 98 -4.86 -4.04 -7.20
CA THR A 98 -4.16 -3.25 -6.18
C THR A 98 -2.66 -3.53 -6.21
N LEU A 99 -2.23 -4.79 -6.22
CA LEU A 99 -0.81 -5.13 -6.29
C LEU A 99 -0.17 -4.62 -7.59
N TYR A 100 -0.85 -4.81 -8.73
CA TYR A 100 -0.39 -4.26 -10.01
C TYR A 100 -0.22 -2.73 -9.93
N ALA A 101 -1.19 -2.02 -9.35
CA ALA A 101 -1.13 -0.56 -9.24
C ALA A 101 0.03 -0.09 -8.36
N ILE A 102 0.33 -0.79 -7.27
CA ILE A 102 1.48 -0.50 -6.42
C ILE A 102 2.78 -0.64 -7.20
N LEU A 103 3.01 -1.79 -7.86
CA LEU A 103 4.25 -2.03 -8.60
C LEU A 103 4.37 -1.13 -9.83
N SER A 104 3.28 -0.85 -10.53
CA SER A 104 3.25 0.10 -11.64
C SER A 104 3.58 1.51 -11.18
N ASN A 105 3.08 1.92 -10.02
CA ASN A 105 3.44 3.22 -9.44
C ASN A 105 4.91 3.27 -9.02
N TRP A 106 5.44 2.23 -8.41
CA TRP A 106 6.87 2.17 -8.04
C TRP A 106 7.80 2.25 -9.26
N TYR A 107 7.44 1.54 -10.32
CA TYR A 107 8.27 1.46 -11.52
C TYR A 107 8.23 2.72 -12.39
N ARG A 108 7.04 3.32 -12.53
CA ARG A 108 6.81 4.42 -13.49
C ARG A 108 5.94 5.57 -12.99
N TYR A 109 5.74 5.68 -11.68
CA TYR A 109 4.89 6.72 -11.06
C TYR A 109 3.49 6.80 -11.67
N ASP A 110 2.88 5.63 -11.91
CA ASP A 110 1.52 5.48 -12.45
C ASP A 110 0.47 5.82 -11.39
N PHE A 111 0.23 7.10 -11.20
CA PHE A 111 -0.81 7.59 -10.29
C PHE A 111 -2.23 7.29 -10.78
N PHE A 112 -2.41 7.10 -12.09
CA PHE A 112 -3.72 6.75 -12.63
C PHE A 112 -4.15 5.36 -12.15
N SER A 113 -3.30 4.34 -12.31
CA SER A 113 -3.59 3.00 -11.80
C SER A 113 -3.78 2.98 -10.29
N ALA A 114 -2.97 3.74 -9.54
CA ALA A 114 -3.10 3.87 -8.08
C ALA A 114 -4.45 4.49 -7.69
N ALA A 115 -4.88 5.55 -8.37
CA ALA A 115 -6.18 6.19 -8.12
C ALA A 115 -7.37 5.25 -8.39
N GLN A 116 -7.25 4.30 -9.32
CA GLN A 116 -8.29 3.31 -9.62
C GLN A 116 -8.50 2.28 -8.51
N THR A 117 -7.60 2.18 -7.55
CA THR A 117 -7.72 1.26 -6.40
C THR A 117 -8.36 1.89 -5.18
N LYS A 118 -8.59 3.21 -5.21
CA LYS A 118 -9.21 3.92 -4.09
C LYS A 118 -10.63 3.42 -3.85
N GLU A 119 -10.87 2.97 -2.63
CA GLU A 119 -12.19 2.56 -2.16
C GLU A 119 -12.86 3.73 -1.42
N ASN A 120 -14.15 3.93 -1.65
CA ASN A 120 -14.93 4.98 -1.01
C ASN A 120 -16.12 4.45 -0.19
N LEU A 121 -16.37 3.13 -0.24
CA LEU A 121 -17.51 2.50 0.42
C LEU A 121 -17.18 1.93 1.79
N PHE A 122 -15.90 1.61 2.05
CA PHE A 122 -15.43 1.11 3.34
C PHE A 122 -14.02 1.64 3.65
N ASP A 123 -13.69 1.63 4.91
CA ASP A 123 -12.41 2.15 5.41
C ASP A 123 -11.28 1.12 5.25
N ASP A 124 -10.04 1.56 5.38
CA ASP A 124 -8.82 0.91 4.92
C ASP A 124 -8.64 -0.57 5.28
N TYR A 125 -8.98 -0.96 6.51
CA TYR A 125 -8.75 -2.34 6.98
C TYR A 125 -9.96 -3.26 6.85
N PHE A 126 -11.12 -2.70 6.50
CA PHE A 126 -12.38 -3.43 6.59
C PHE A 126 -13.06 -3.57 5.23
N ASP A 127 -12.64 -4.59 4.48
CA ASP A 127 -13.35 -5.03 3.30
C ASP A 127 -14.60 -5.82 3.74
N LEU A 128 -15.77 -5.19 3.62
CA LEU A 128 -17.04 -5.76 4.09
C LEU A 128 -17.48 -7.00 3.32
N ASP A 129 -16.90 -7.26 2.16
CA ASP A 129 -17.13 -8.51 1.40
C ASP A 129 -16.32 -9.68 1.98
N LEU A 130 -15.12 -9.41 2.47
CA LEU A 130 -14.17 -10.43 2.94
C LEU A 130 -14.22 -10.61 4.45
N VAL A 131 -14.30 -9.52 5.20
CA VAL A 131 -14.30 -9.54 6.67
C VAL A 131 -15.72 -9.54 7.18
N LYS A 132 -16.14 -10.67 7.70
CA LYS A 132 -17.42 -10.82 8.37
C LYS A 132 -17.23 -10.67 9.88
N CYS A 133 -18.20 -10.13 10.56
CA CYS A 133 -18.18 -10.00 12.01
C CYS A 133 -19.43 -10.58 12.63
N SER A 134 -19.37 -10.86 13.94
CA SER A 134 -20.51 -11.32 14.74
C SER A 134 -20.43 -10.71 16.14
N LYS A 135 -21.51 -10.82 16.90
CA LYS A 135 -21.55 -10.42 18.32
C LYS A 135 -20.59 -11.19 19.22
N ASP A 136 -20.10 -12.33 18.76
CA ASP A 136 -19.14 -13.16 19.51
C ASP A 136 -17.69 -12.90 19.11
N GLU A 137 -17.44 -11.94 18.19
CA GLU A 137 -16.12 -11.62 17.67
C GLU A 137 -15.22 -11.03 18.76
N VAL A 138 -13.98 -11.48 18.79
CA VAL A 138 -12.93 -10.90 19.62
C VAL A 138 -11.90 -10.24 18.70
N VAL A 139 -11.84 -8.92 18.79
CA VAL A 139 -10.93 -8.11 17.97
C VAL A 139 -9.67 -7.80 18.77
N VAL A 140 -8.51 -7.91 18.15
CA VAL A 140 -7.21 -7.54 18.73
C VAL A 140 -6.55 -6.53 17.80
N ASP A 141 -6.30 -5.34 18.31
CA ASP A 141 -5.62 -4.26 17.62
C ASP A 141 -4.22 -4.06 18.23
N LEU A 142 -3.20 -4.41 17.45
CA LEU A 142 -1.80 -4.31 17.85
C LEU A 142 -1.17 -3.07 17.21
N GLY A 143 -0.87 -2.07 18.04
CA GLY A 143 -0.50 -0.72 17.59
C GLY A 143 -1.75 0.12 17.36
N ALA A 144 -2.63 0.14 18.38
CA ALA A 144 -3.95 0.78 18.28
C ALA A 144 -3.90 2.32 18.20
N TYR A 145 -2.71 2.89 18.24
CA TYR A 145 -2.46 4.33 18.11
C TYR A 145 -3.44 5.15 18.97
N THR A 146 -4.25 6.00 18.36
CA THR A 146 -5.25 6.82 19.07
C THR A 146 -6.65 6.19 19.11
N GLY A 147 -6.82 4.95 18.62
CA GLY A 147 -8.10 4.24 18.58
C GLY A 147 -8.90 4.43 17.29
N ASP A 148 -8.31 5.03 16.27
CA ASP A 148 -8.93 5.28 14.97
C ASP A 148 -9.40 4.00 14.27
N THR A 149 -8.59 2.93 14.31
CA THR A 149 -8.97 1.61 13.74
C THR A 149 -10.17 1.01 14.46
N VAL A 150 -10.22 1.10 15.79
CA VAL A 150 -11.35 0.60 16.59
C VAL A 150 -12.62 1.36 16.27
N LEU A 151 -12.55 2.69 16.21
CA LEU A 151 -13.69 3.52 15.83
C LEU A 151 -14.17 3.22 14.41
N SER A 152 -13.24 2.99 13.49
CA SER A 152 -13.55 2.57 12.13
C SER A 152 -14.24 1.20 12.10
N TYR A 153 -13.77 0.23 12.89
CA TYR A 153 -14.41 -1.08 13.03
C TYR A 153 -15.87 -0.92 13.49
N ILE A 154 -16.11 -0.17 14.57
CA ILE A 154 -17.45 0.04 15.13
C ILE A 154 -18.36 0.77 14.12
N LYS A 155 -17.82 1.77 13.43
CA LYS A 155 -18.54 2.51 12.38
C LYS A 155 -19.00 1.59 11.23
N ASN A 156 -18.16 0.66 10.81
CA ASN A 156 -18.45 -0.21 9.66
C ASN A 156 -19.33 -1.41 10.02
N TYR A 157 -19.15 -2.00 11.20
CA TYR A 157 -19.84 -3.22 11.60
C TYR A 157 -20.96 -3.01 12.64
N GLY A 158 -20.91 -1.92 13.39
CA GLY A 158 -21.85 -1.62 14.48
C GLY A 158 -21.37 -2.08 15.86
N GLU A 159 -21.98 -1.51 16.89
CA GLU A 159 -21.63 -1.78 18.29
C GLU A 159 -21.95 -3.21 18.75
N ASP A 160 -22.85 -3.90 18.05
CA ASP A 160 -23.24 -5.27 18.36
C ASP A 160 -22.39 -6.33 17.64
N CYS A 161 -21.38 -5.91 16.89
CA CYS A 161 -20.55 -6.81 16.08
C CYS A 161 -19.22 -7.20 16.74
N TYR A 162 -19.16 -7.21 18.07
CA TYR A 162 -18.03 -7.74 18.84
C TYR A 162 -18.47 -8.12 20.25
N LYS A 163 -17.77 -9.08 20.80
CA LYS A 163 -17.86 -9.45 22.22
C LYS A 163 -16.85 -8.63 23.04
N LYS A 164 -15.65 -8.44 22.49
CA LYS A 164 -14.57 -7.72 23.14
C LYS A 164 -13.55 -7.22 22.14
N ILE A 165 -12.99 -6.04 22.40
CA ILE A 165 -11.87 -5.47 21.65
C ILE A 165 -10.70 -5.28 22.60
N TYR A 166 -9.52 -5.80 22.24
CA TYR A 166 -8.25 -5.60 22.93
C TYR A 166 -7.40 -4.65 22.11
N CYS A 167 -6.96 -3.56 22.73
CA CYS A 167 -6.09 -2.57 22.11
C CYS A 167 -4.73 -2.55 22.80
N TYR A 168 -3.69 -2.60 22.03
CA TYR A 168 -2.30 -2.54 22.51
C TYR A 168 -1.59 -1.36 21.85
N GLU A 169 -1.05 -0.46 22.66
CA GLU A 169 -0.24 0.67 22.21
C GLU A 169 0.99 0.78 23.11
N ILE A 170 2.18 0.81 22.49
CA ILE A 170 3.46 0.79 23.19
C ILE A 170 3.91 2.19 23.64
N THR A 171 3.47 3.24 22.91
CA THR A 171 3.91 4.62 23.16
C THR A 171 3.07 5.24 24.29
N PRO A 172 3.67 5.63 25.43
CA PRO A 172 2.89 6.08 26.60
C PRO A 172 1.95 7.24 26.34
N ASP A 173 2.41 8.28 25.66
CA ASP A 173 1.57 9.47 25.38
C ASP A 173 0.41 9.13 24.43
N THR A 174 0.68 8.31 23.43
CA THR A 174 -0.33 7.82 22.49
C THR A 174 -1.34 6.91 23.18
N PHE A 175 -0.88 6.07 24.13
CA PHE A 175 -1.75 5.23 24.92
C PHE A 175 -2.71 6.04 25.82
N GLU A 176 -2.27 7.16 26.40
CA GLU A 176 -3.17 8.05 27.14
C GLU A 176 -4.26 8.63 26.22
N THR A 177 -3.90 9.06 25.00
CA THR A 177 -4.85 9.51 23.99
C THR A 177 -5.83 8.41 23.60
N LEU A 178 -5.35 7.19 23.38
CA LEU A 178 -6.19 6.00 23.09
C LEU A 178 -7.25 5.79 24.18
N LYS A 179 -6.86 5.85 25.46
CA LYS A 179 -7.80 5.71 26.58
C LYS A 179 -8.86 6.79 26.61
N GLU A 180 -8.52 8.03 26.25
CA GLU A 180 -9.49 9.12 26.17
C GLU A 180 -10.46 8.93 24.99
N THR A 181 -9.97 8.46 23.86
CA THR A 181 -10.77 8.24 22.65
C THR A 181 -11.81 7.14 22.82
N LEU A 182 -11.47 6.08 23.57
CA LEU A 182 -12.32 4.88 23.74
C LEU A 182 -13.13 4.87 25.06
N LYS A 183 -13.28 6.01 25.75
CA LYS A 183 -14.17 6.17 26.90
C LYS A 183 -15.63 6.28 26.46
#